data_6a76f6a64e07354921fb74bec8a584eb
#
_entry.id   6a76f6a64e07354921fb74bec8a584eb
#
_cell.length_a   1.000
_cell.length_b   1.000
_cell.length_c   1.000
_cell.angle_alpha   90.00
_cell.angle_beta   90.00
_cell.angle_gamma   90.00
#
_symmetry.space_group_name_H-M   'P 1'
#
loop_
_entity.id
_entity.type
_entity.pdbx_description
1 polymer ?
#
loop_
_entity_poly.entity_id
_entity_poly.type
_entity_poly.pdbx_seq_one_letter_code
_entity_poly.pdbx_strand_id
1 'polypeptide(L)'
;AFATIDDARMMTDTPFDAINRMNINKNGNLHKQVKTMASILIQALRDPLMPTSAKVGNFYCNLYGDVVEYDARESALPSKAVPEPIITLRRKHKTMAGVRGDLIIRGDNKGQFEVVGLAMEGRATNRMGGAQEIEPYVLDRNSGDIVYAPDLGNYGAKVYNNKVPIDRRQRGCRVVVFPCVSTTIYDLVDQRSLRTLRELQIYDAGTDSFPEKYGLSKPIQQQGVSATEPIALVYSEPDKRIKIGMSYGQIGKRLLLIKAGRSGTKNPTLYTGEGFVVGENGSIRVTPYVVIRDMWWLDENRNRLYKKFGISSDRLDQLHQFANERLDQARDTLLKRDYSQALKLARAAWGFESRAYPDVKKTGNDVVSGVMFYLALLIPFAYFMERLLFGFASIWKQITGTFSIFLVVFFFLAQVHPAFQITATPIIILVAFIVLTLSVLVVAIIIRKFEEQLELMKQQASKVYKADVGRLAASAAAFSLGISNMRKRGMRTALTCV
;
A
#
# COMPACT_ATOMS: atom_id res chain seq x y z
N ALA A 1 -5.63 -24.25 -29.69
CA ALA A 1 -5.54 -25.29 -28.68
C ALA A 1 -6.36 -26.51 -29.12
N PHE A 2 -5.77 -27.68 -28.97
CA PHE A 2 -6.49 -28.96 -29.21
C PHE A 2 -6.90 -29.51 -27.84
N ALA A 3 -8.14 -29.94 -27.73
CA ALA A 3 -8.65 -30.54 -26.53
C ALA A 3 -9.53 -31.75 -26.89
N THR A 4 -9.55 -32.75 -26.04
CA THR A 4 -10.51 -33.87 -26.14
C THR A 4 -11.87 -33.43 -25.62
N ILE A 5 -12.92 -33.90 -26.28
CA ILE A 5 -14.33 -33.71 -25.88
C ILE A 5 -14.73 -34.94 -25.05
N ASP A 6 -15.54 -34.72 -24.02
CA ASP A 6 -16.05 -35.78 -23.12
C ASP A 6 -14.96 -36.54 -22.35
N ASP A 7 -13.90 -35.86 -21.97
CA ASP A 7 -12.84 -36.41 -21.13
C ASP A 7 -13.19 -36.23 -19.63
N ALA A 8 -13.29 -37.33 -18.92
CA ALA A 8 -13.50 -37.31 -17.47
C ALA A 8 -12.22 -36.93 -16.73
N ARG A 9 -12.01 -35.66 -16.50
CA ARG A 9 -10.81 -35.14 -15.86
C ARG A 9 -10.86 -35.15 -14.33
N MET A 10 -11.40 -36.20 -13.74
CA MET A 10 -11.55 -36.30 -12.29
C MET A 10 -10.22 -36.31 -11.53
N MET A 11 -9.13 -36.69 -12.19
CA MET A 11 -7.81 -36.80 -11.56
C MET A 11 -6.87 -35.64 -11.91
N THR A 12 -7.26 -34.74 -12.83
CA THR A 12 -6.42 -33.62 -13.24
C THR A 12 -6.15 -32.70 -12.04
N ASP A 13 -4.91 -32.29 -11.88
CA ASP A 13 -4.45 -31.45 -10.76
C ASP A 13 -4.62 -32.10 -9.36
N THR A 14 -4.69 -33.43 -9.28
CA THR A 14 -4.67 -34.16 -8.01
C THR A 14 -3.36 -34.91 -7.82
N PRO A 15 -3.01 -35.37 -6.58
CA PRO A 15 -1.85 -36.24 -6.37
C PRO A 15 -1.88 -37.57 -7.14
N PHE A 16 -3.03 -37.91 -7.73
CA PHE A 16 -3.23 -39.09 -8.57
C PHE A 16 -2.97 -38.85 -10.05
N ASP A 17 -2.78 -37.57 -10.45
CA ASP A 17 -2.43 -37.18 -11.82
C ASP A 17 -0.92 -37.38 -12.04
N ALA A 18 -0.50 -38.62 -12.00
CA ALA A 18 0.90 -39.01 -12.12
C ALA A 18 1.10 -39.98 -13.28
N ILE A 19 2.18 -39.78 -14.02
CA ILE A 19 2.55 -40.58 -15.22
C ILE A 19 2.51 -42.09 -14.98
N ASN A 20 2.94 -42.55 -13.81
CA ASN A 20 2.94 -43.97 -13.44
C ASN A 20 1.54 -44.55 -13.22
N ARG A 21 0.53 -43.71 -13.06
CA ARG A 21 -0.89 -44.11 -12.96
C ARG A 21 -1.64 -43.98 -14.29
N MET A 22 -1.09 -43.24 -15.23
CA MET A 22 -1.55 -43.24 -16.62
C MET A 22 -1.16 -44.55 -17.25
N ASN A 23 -2.15 -45.40 -17.52
CA ASN A 23 -1.93 -46.68 -18.22
C ASN A 23 -1.70 -46.43 -19.73
N ILE A 24 -0.60 -45.77 -20.06
CA ILE A 24 -0.24 -45.33 -21.42
C ILE A 24 -0.21 -46.51 -22.40
N ASN A 25 0.20 -47.67 -21.90
CA ASN A 25 0.33 -48.87 -22.76
C ASN A 25 -0.99 -49.62 -22.95
N LYS A 26 -1.96 -49.52 -22.02
CA LYS A 26 -3.27 -50.18 -22.13
C LYS A 26 -4.31 -49.30 -22.80
N ASN A 27 -4.22 -47.98 -22.67
CA ASN A 27 -5.10 -47.03 -23.34
C ASN A 27 -4.53 -46.58 -24.67
N GLY A 28 -4.57 -47.44 -25.67
CA GLY A 28 -4.16 -47.13 -27.04
C GLY A 28 -4.76 -45.85 -27.66
N ASN A 29 -5.72 -45.25 -26.97
CA ASN A 29 -6.37 -43.99 -27.33
C ASN A 29 -5.44 -42.78 -27.24
N LEU A 30 -4.58 -42.66 -26.24
CA LEU A 30 -3.69 -41.50 -26.11
C LEU A 30 -2.73 -41.40 -27.30
N HIS A 31 -2.11 -42.52 -27.69
CA HIS A 31 -1.23 -42.56 -28.86
C HIS A 31 -1.97 -42.20 -30.16
N LYS A 32 -3.18 -42.75 -30.35
CA LYS A 32 -4.02 -42.43 -31.50
C LYS A 32 -4.44 -40.95 -31.51
N GLN A 33 -4.83 -40.40 -30.36
CA GLN A 33 -5.18 -38.97 -30.21
C GLN A 33 -4.01 -38.08 -30.55
N VAL A 34 -2.82 -38.32 -29.97
CA VAL A 34 -1.61 -37.55 -30.26
C VAL A 34 -1.23 -37.64 -31.72
N LYS A 35 -1.29 -38.84 -32.33
CA LYS A 35 -1.03 -39.03 -33.76
C LYS A 35 -2.02 -38.27 -34.64
N THR A 36 -3.30 -38.30 -34.32
CA THR A 36 -4.33 -37.55 -35.03
C THR A 36 -4.12 -36.05 -34.91
N MET A 37 -3.89 -35.55 -33.70
CA MET A 37 -3.59 -34.12 -33.47
C MET A 37 -2.34 -33.67 -34.22
N ALA A 38 -1.25 -34.44 -34.17
CA ALA A 38 -0.05 -34.17 -34.92
C ALA A 38 -0.29 -34.15 -36.44
N SER A 39 -1.06 -35.10 -36.95
CA SER A 39 -1.42 -35.14 -38.37
C SER A 39 -2.24 -33.92 -38.80
N ILE A 40 -3.22 -33.51 -38.02
CA ILE A 40 -4.02 -32.29 -38.28
C ILE A 40 -3.12 -31.04 -38.24
N LEU A 41 -2.24 -30.95 -37.26
CA LEU A 41 -1.31 -29.83 -37.13
C LEU A 41 -0.35 -29.76 -38.33
N ILE A 42 0.22 -30.91 -38.75
CA ILE A 42 1.11 -30.98 -39.89
C ILE A 42 0.38 -30.59 -41.18
N GLN A 43 -0.85 -31.08 -41.36
CA GLN A 43 -1.67 -30.72 -42.52
C GLN A 43 -1.97 -29.22 -42.53
N ALA A 44 -2.40 -28.66 -41.39
CA ALA A 44 -2.66 -27.23 -41.27
C ALA A 44 -1.42 -26.38 -41.56
N LEU A 45 -0.24 -26.80 -41.08
CA LEU A 45 1.04 -26.08 -41.34
C LEU A 45 1.50 -26.22 -42.80
N ARG A 46 1.10 -27.26 -43.52
CA ARG A 46 1.41 -27.48 -44.92
C ARG A 46 0.41 -26.88 -45.90
N ASP A 47 -0.73 -26.42 -45.40
CA ASP A 47 -1.79 -25.83 -46.22
C ASP A 47 -1.35 -24.44 -46.74
N PRO A 48 -1.12 -24.31 -48.08
CA PRO A 48 -0.71 -23.02 -48.65
C PRO A 48 -1.83 -21.94 -48.57
N LEU A 49 -3.07 -22.35 -48.31
CA LEU A 49 -4.20 -21.43 -48.13
C LEU A 49 -4.33 -20.97 -46.70
N MET A 50 -3.56 -21.53 -45.76
CA MET A 50 -3.54 -21.06 -44.41
C MET A 50 -2.97 -19.64 -44.37
N PRO A 51 -3.69 -18.64 -43.86
CA PRO A 51 -3.22 -17.26 -43.89
C PRO A 51 -1.97 -17.15 -43.00
N THR A 52 -0.81 -17.07 -43.68
CA THR A 52 0.50 -16.85 -43.04
C THR A 52 0.77 -15.36 -42.81
N SER A 53 -0.03 -14.49 -43.44
CA SER A 53 0.09 -13.06 -43.28
C SER A 53 -0.69 -12.56 -42.06
N ALA A 54 -0.13 -11.56 -41.40
CA ALA A 54 -0.71 -10.86 -40.25
C ALA A 54 -2.03 -10.10 -40.54
N LYS A 55 -2.75 -10.39 -41.60
CA LYS A 55 -4.10 -9.88 -41.86
C LYS A 55 -5.10 -10.59 -40.98
N VAL A 56 -5.09 -10.18 -39.74
CA VAL A 56 -6.05 -10.65 -38.74
C VAL A 56 -7.42 -10.06 -39.06
N GLY A 57 -8.47 -10.89 -39.02
CA GLY A 57 -9.83 -10.44 -39.24
C GLY A 57 -10.27 -9.31 -38.32
N ASN A 58 -11.42 -8.70 -38.60
CA ASN A 58 -11.92 -7.50 -37.89
C ASN A 58 -12.13 -7.65 -36.36
N PHE A 59 -12.04 -8.87 -35.85
CA PHE A 59 -12.28 -9.21 -34.43
C PHE A 59 -10.99 -9.44 -33.62
N TYR A 60 -9.85 -9.31 -34.29
CA TYR A 60 -8.56 -9.59 -33.68
C TYR A 60 -7.61 -8.40 -33.78
N CYS A 61 -6.65 -8.36 -32.89
CA CYS A 61 -5.63 -7.32 -32.73
C CYS A 61 -4.25 -7.93 -32.89
N ASN A 62 -3.37 -7.20 -33.55
CA ASN A 62 -1.92 -7.40 -33.43
C ASN A 62 -1.40 -6.46 -32.36
N LEU A 63 -0.82 -7.04 -31.31
CA LEU A 63 -0.17 -6.33 -30.24
C LEU A 63 1.34 -6.35 -30.48
N TYR A 64 1.95 -5.19 -30.53
CA TYR A 64 3.40 -5.03 -30.60
C TYR A 64 3.89 -4.14 -29.46
N GLY A 65 5.08 -4.37 -28.98
CA GLY A 65 5.60 -3.59 -27.88
C GLY A 65 7.10 -3.68 -27.70
N ASP A 66 7.59 -2.84 -26.81
CA ASP A 66 8.97 -2.81 -26.37
C ASP A 66 9.05 -2.92 -24.83
N VAL A 67 10.07 -3.64 -24.37
CA VAL A 67 10.43 -3.78 -22.97
C VAL A 67 11.65 -2.92 -22.71
N VAL A 68 11.50 -1.96 -21.79
CA VAL A 68 12.52 -0.96 -21.51
C VAL A 68 12.78 -0.80 -20.02
N GLU A 69 13.97 -0.34 -19.69
CA GLU A 69 14.36 0.07 -18.33
C GLU A 69 14.39 1.60 -18.24
N TYR A 70 14.05 2.13 -17.08
CA TYR A 70 14.26 3.54 -16.75
C TYR A 70 15.65 3.74 -16.17
N ASP A 71 16.49 4.49 -16.89
CA ASP A 71 17.77 4.99 -16.40
C ASP A 71 17.79 6.52 -16.45
N ALA A 72 17.77 7.14 -15.28
CA ALA A 72 17.76 8.61 -15.14
C ALA A 72 19.01 9.29 -15.72
N ARG A 73 20.10 8.54 -15.97
CA ARG A 73 21.34 9.07 -16.55
C ARG A 73 21.25 9.20 -18.07
N GLU A 74 20.43 8.35 -18.69
CA GLU A 74 20.32 8.29 -20.15
C GLU A 74 19.15 9.14 -20.66
N SER A 75 18.02 9.12 -19.97
CA SER A 75 16.81 9.78 -20.46
C SER A 75 15.85 10.16 -19.34
N ALA A 76 15.03 11.18 -19.58
CA ALA A 76 13.91 11.57 -18.70
C ALA A 76 12.75 10.55 -18.74
N LEU A 77 12.68 9.70 -19.77
CA LEU A 77 11.65 8.66 -19.94
C LEU A 77 12.30 7.29 -20.10
N PRO A 78 11.62 6.21 -19.69
CA PRO A 78 12.12 4.85 -19.91
C PRO A 78 12.37 4.58 -21.39
N SER A 79 13.63 4.27 -21.76
CA SER A 79 14.05 4.12 -23.15
C SER A 79 15.13 3.05 -23.37
N LYS A 80 15.83 2.62 -22.32
CA LYS A 80 16.90 1.63 -22.42
C LYS A 80 16.31 0.25 -22.69
N ALA A 81 16.58 -0.30 -23.87
CA ALA A 81 16.09 -1.61 -24.29
C ALA A 81 16.61 -2.73 -23.40
N VAL A 82 15.73 -3.66 -23.02
CA VAL A 82 16.10 -4.84 -22.22
C VAL A 82 16.04 -6.08 -23.13
N PRO A 83 17.17 -6.77 -23.35
CA PRO A 83 17.25 -7.85 -24.34
C PRO A 83 16.57 -9.13 -23.86
N GLU A 84 16.03 -9.88 -24.81
CA GLU A 84 15.48 -11.23 -24.64
C GLU A 84 14.49 -11.40 -23.49
N PRO A 85 13.53 -10.50 -23.27
CA PRO A 85 12.57 -10.65 -22.18
C PRO A 85 11.62 -11.84 -22.43
N ILE A 86 11.27 -12.54 -21.38
CA ILE A 86 10.17 -13.50 -21.37
C ILE A 86 8.92 -12.74 -20.95
N ILE A 87 7.92 -12.70 -21.83
CA ILE A 87 6.74 -11.86 -21.64
C ILE A 87 5.54 -12.76 -21.41
N THR A 88 4.88 -12.57 -20.29
CA THR A 88 3.61 -13.25 -19.99
C THR A 88 2.45 -12.31 -20.25
N LEU A 89 1.47 -12.77 -21.05
CA LEU A 89 0.23 -12.06 -21.29
C LEU A 89 -0.90 -12.77 -20.55
N ARG A 90 -1.47 -12.08 -19.57
CA ARG A 90 -2.56 -12.59 -18.74
C ARG A 90 -3.88 -11.95 -19.11
N ARG A 91 -4.93 -12.75 -19.22
CA ARG A 91 -6.30 -12.26 -19.45
C ARG A 91 -7.03 -12.00 -18.14
N LYS A 92 -7.64 -10.85 -18.03
CA LYS A 92 -8.43 -10.49 -16.85
C LYS A 92 -9.70 -11.35 -16.69
N HIS A 93 -10.31 -11.79 -17.79
CA HIS A 93 -11.53 -12.61 -17.77
C HIS A 93 -11.27 -14.02 -18.30
N LYS A 94 -11.40 -14.98 -17.43
CA LYS A 94 -11.23 -16.41 -17.71
C LYS A 94 -12.62 -17.04 -17.93
N THR A 95 -13.22 -16.84 -19.09
CA THR A 95 -14.60 -17.27 -19.32
C THR A 95 -14.74 -18.40 -20.32
N MET A 96 -13.66 -18.92 -20.90
CA MET A 96 -13.75 -20.10 -21.73
C MET A 96 -13.27 -21.33 -21.00
N ALA A 97 -14.19 -22.27 -20.81
CA ALA A 97 -13.88 -23.62 -20.40
C ALA A 97 -12.85 -24.22 -21.37
N GLY A 98 -11.71 -24.67 -20.85
CA GLY A 98 -10.71 -25.44 -21.58
C GLY A 98 -9.47 -24.72 -22.07
N VAL A 99 -9.46 -23.39 -22.24
CA VAL A 99 -8.23 -22.65 -22.59
C VAL A 99 -7.75 -21.90 -21.37
N ARG A 100 -7.13 -22.62 -20.45
CA ARG A 100 -6.39 -22.05 -19.31
C ARG A 100 -4.94 -21.94 -19.73
N GLY A 101 -4.42 -20.76 -19.72
CA GLY A 101 -2.99 -20.52 -19.91
C GLY A 101 -2.74 -19.05 -20.18
N ASP A 102 -1.69 -18.56 -19.56
CA ASP A 102 -1.11 -17.30 -19.96
C ASP A 102 -0.34 -17.55 -21.27
N LEU A 103 -0.38 -16.60 -22.19
CA LEU A 103 0.47 -16.68 -23.36
C LEU A 103 1.87 -16.26 -22.96
N ILE A 104 2.85 -17.12 -23.22
CA ILE A 104 4.25 -16.83 -22.93
C ILE A 104 4.97 -16.68 -24.26
N ILE A 105 5.64 -15.55 -24.46
CA ILE A 105 6.43 -15.24 -25.65
C ILE A 105 7.81 -14.75 -25.24
N ARG A 106 8.75 -14.78 -26.17
CA ARG A 106 10.09 -14.22 -26.00
C ARG A 106 10.24 -12.98 -26.86
N GLY A 107 10.76 -11.89 -26.29
CA GLY A 107 11.17 -10.72 -27.03
C GLY A 107 12.52 -10.93 -27.74
N ASP A 108 12.83 -10.04 -28.64
CA ASP A 108 14.09 -10.03 -29.36
C ASP A 108 15.25 -9.38 -28.55
N ASN A 109 16.44 -9.29 -29.16
CA ASN A 109 17.62 -8.68 -28.54
C ASN A 109 17.48 -7.16 -28.33
N LYS A 110 16.46 -6.53 -28.93
CA LYS A 110 16.12 -5.11 -28.73
C LYS A 110 14.95 -4.93 -27.76
N GLY A 111 14.49 -6.02 -27.12
CA GLY A 111 13.34 -6.00 -26.22
C GLY A 111 12.01 -5.88 -26.92
N GLN A 112 11.94 -6.03 -28.25
CA GLN A 112 10.70 -5.91 -29.02
C GLN A 112 9.96 -7.24 -29.06
N PHE A 113 8.62 -7.17 -29.08
CA PHE A 113 7.77 -8.34 -29.20
C PHE A 113 6.53 -8.05 -30.04
N GLU A 114 5.98 -9.09 -30.65
CA GLU A 114 4.72 -9.04 -31.39
C GLU A 114 3.86 -10.26 -31.05
N VAL A 115 2.57 -10.03 -30.90
CA VAL A 115 1.55 -11.06 -30.72
C VAL A 115 0.43 -10.84 -31.72
N VAL A 116 0.26 -11.79 -32.59
CA VAL A 116 -0.75 -11.75 -33.65
C VAL A 116 -2.02 -12.50 -33.19
N GLY A 117 -3.18 -11.91 -33.44
CA GLY A 117 -4.46 -12.61 -33.28
C GLY A 117 -5.06 -12.59 -31.88
N LEU A 118 -4.77 -11.59 -31.07
CA LEU A 118 -5.46 -11.38 -29.79
C LEU A 118 -6.92 -10.96 -30.03
N ALA A 119 -7.88 -11.62 -29.37
CA ALA A 119 -9.30 -11.29 -29.50
C ALA A 119 -9.58 -9.88 -28.93
N MET A 120 -10.26 -9.05 -29.72
CA MET A 120 -10.63 -7.69 -29.35
C MET A 120 -11.79 -7.66 -28.37
N GLU A 121 -11.79 -6.65 -27.49
CA GLU A 121 -12.85 -6.42 -26.52
C GLU A 121 -14.17 -6.04 -27.23
N GLY A 122 -15.25 -6.68 -26.88
CA GLY A 122 -16.61 -6.29 -27.26
C GLY A 122 -17.08 -6.66 -28.67
N ARG A 123 -16.23 -7.22 -29.54
CA ARG A 123 -16.63 -7.47 -30.96
C ARG A 123 -16.81 -8.94 -31.34
N ALA A 124 -16.18 -9.89 -30.69
CA ALA A 124 -16.27 -11.31 -31.08
C ALA A 124 -17.28 -12.12 -30.25
N THR A 125 -17.43 -11.81 -29.02
CA THR A 125 -18.50 -12.18 -28.07
C THR A 125 -18.26 -11.35 -26.82
N ASN A 126 -19.29 -10.94 -26.11
CA ASN A 126 -19.19 -10.09 -24.88
C ASN A 126 -18.28 -10.65 -23.75
N ARG A 127 -17.54 -11.70 -24.00
CA ARG A 127 -16.77 -12.45 -23.00
C ARG A 127 -15.33 -12.79 -23.40
N MET A 128 -14.89 -12.51 -24.63
CA MET A 128 -13.56 -12.95 -25.11
C MET A 128 -12.49 -11.89 -25.12
N GLY A 129 -12.83 -10.63 -25.18
CA GLY A 129 -11.89 -9.52 -25.19
C GLY A 129 -11.78 -8.86 -23.83
N GLY A 130 -10.65 -8.30 -23.54
CA GLY A 130 -10.38 -7.52 -22.33
C GLY A 130 -8.98 -7.02 -22.32
N ALA A 131 -8.67 -6.11 -21.39
CA ALA A 131 -7.31 -5.67 -21.20
C ALA A 131 -6.41 -6.87 -20.89
N GLN A 132 -5.28 -6.94 -21.57
CA GLN A 132 -4.21 -7.91 -21.31
C GLN A 132 -3.27 -7.30 -20.28
N GLU A 133 -2.93 -8.04 -19.26
CA GLU A 133 -1.86 -7.69 -18.33
C GLU A 133 -0.57 -8.28 -18.86
N ILE A 134 0.40 -7.40 -19.14
CA ILE A 134 1.68 -7.75 -19.77
C ILE A 134 2.75 -7.68 -18.70
N GLU A 135 3.40 -8.79 -18.43
CA GLU A 135 4.45 -8.88 -17.41
C GLU A 135 5.72 -9.46 -18.05
N PRO A 136 6.69 -8.63 -18.41
CA PRO A 136 7.99 -9.08 -18.89
C PRO A 136 8.94 -9.39 -17.76
N TYR A 137 9.70 -10.48 -17.90
CA TYR A 137 10.75 -10.90 -16.98
C TYR A 137 12.02 -11.23 -17.74
N VAL A 138 13.18 -11.05 -17.11
CA VAL A 138 14.44 -11.59 -17.62
C VAL A 138 15.02 -12.51 -16.56
N LEU A 139 15.42 -13.69 -17.00
CA LEU A 139 16.04 -14.69 -16.14
C LEU A 139 17.56 -14.72 -16.38
N ASP A 140 18.33 -14.86 -15.32
CA ASP A 140 19.73 -15.22 -15.45
C ASP A 140 19.84 -16.64 -16.04
N ARG A 141 20.64 -16.80 -17.09
CA ARG A 141 20.78 -18.07 -17.80
C ARG A 141 21.44 -19.17 -16.98
N ASN A 142 22.24 -18.79 -15.98
CA ASN A 142 23.00 -19.74 -15.17
C ASN A 142 22.24 -20.18 -13.93
N SER A 143 21.68 -19.23 -13.19
CA SER A 143 20.96 -19.49 -11.93
C SER A 143 19.46 -19.73 -12.15
N GLY A 144 18.88 -19.19 -13.21
CA GLY A 144 17.43 -19.18 -13.43
C GLY A 144 16.69 -18.13 -12.57
N ASP A 145 17.42 -17.30 -11.84
CA ASP A 145 16.83 -16.25 -11.03
C ASP A 145 16.26 -15.13 -11.90
N ILE A 146 15.21 -14.48 -11.41
CA ILE A 146 14.62 -13.32 -12.07
C ILE A 146 15.49 -12.10 -11.76
N VAL A 147 16.12 -11.55 -12.79
CA VAL A 147 17.02 -10.38 -12.70
C VAL A 147 16.36 -9.08 -13.16
N TYR A 148 15.27 -9.16 -13.94
CA TYR A 148 14.39 -8.03 -14.25
C TYR A 148 12.93 -8.43 -14.07
N ALA A 149 12.14 -7.55 -13.48
CA ALA A 149 10.71 -7.72 -13.27
C ALA A 149 9.94 -6.44 -13.65
N PRO A 150 8.62 -6.53 -13.90
CA PRO A 150 7.79 -5.36 -14.18
C PRO A 150 7.89 -4.32 -13.07
N ASP A 151 8.12 -3.07 -13.44
CA ASP A 151 8.12 -1.95 -12.50
C ASP A 151 6.70 -1.42 -12.26
N LEU A 152 6.22 -1.54 -11.04
CA LEU A 152 4.94 -0.97 -10.59
C LEU A 152 5.09 0.43 -9.97
N GLY A 153 6.31 0.95 -9.94
CA GLY A 153 6.68 2.21 -9.32
C GLY A 153 6.35 3.44 -10.16
N ASN A 154 7.02 4.54 -9.81
CA ASN A 154 6.70 5.87 -10.34
C ASN A 154 7.00 6.02 -11.83
N TYR A 155 8.07 5.41 -12.32
CA TYR A 155 8.50 5.47 -13.73
C TYR A 155 8.06 4.24 -14.53
N GLY A 156 7.45 3.25 -13.86
CA GLY A 156 6.93 2.02 -14.44
C GLY A 156 5.46 2.11 -14.84
N ALA A 157 4.64 1.27 -14.23
CA ALA A 157 3.22 1.12 -14.56
C ALA A 157 2.37 2.38 -14.32
N LYS A 158 2.85 3.36 -13.55
CA LYS A 158 2.16 4.65 -13.38
C LYS A 158 2.28 5.53 -14.63
N VAL A 159 3.34 5.40 -15.41
CA VAL A 159 3.54 6.12 -16.68
C VAL A 159 3.12 5.25 -17.86
N TYR A 160 3.58 4.00 -17.88
CA TYR A 160 3.27 3.03 -18.92
C TYR A 160 2.49 1.86 -18.33
N ASN A 161 1.17 1.91 -18.46
CA ASN A 161 0.29 0.91 -17.86
C ASN A 161 0.52 -0.47 -18.50
N ASN A 162 0.83 -1.45 -17.68
CA ASN A 162 0.99 -2.84 -18.09
C ASN A 162 -0.34 -3.54 -18.45
N LYS A 163 -1.49 -2.89 -18.15
CA LYS A 163 -2.82 -3.35 -18.56
C LYS A 163 -3.22 -2.67 -19.86
N VAL A 164 -3.00 -3.35 -20.95
CA VAL A 164 -3.22 -2.83 -22.30
C VAL A 164 -4.60 -3.25 -22.81
N PRO A 165 -5.51 -2.30 -23.11
CA PRO A 165 -6.79 -2.62 -23.71
C PRO A 165 -6.61 -3.10 -25.15
N ILE A 166 -7.27 -4.18 -25.52
CA ILE A 166 -7.25 -4.73 -26.87
C ILE A 166 -8.51 -4.25 -27.61
N ASP A 167 -8.50 -2.97 -27.97
CA ASP A 167 -9.66 -2.24 -28.51
C ASP A 167 -9.60 -1.96 -30.01
N ARG A 168 -8.45 -2.18 -30.65
CA ARG A 168 -8.20 -1.85 -32.06
C ARG A 168 -7.35 -2.93 -32.74
N ARG A 169 -7.32 -2.93 -34.07
CA ARG A 169 -6.61 -3.93 -34.88
C ARG A 169 -5.09 -3.98 -34.67
N GLN A 170 -4.50 -2.84 -34.39
CA GLN A 170 -3.09 -2.71 -34.08
C GLN A 170 -2.96 -1.93 -32.76
N ARG A 171 -2.25 -2.48 -31.82
CA ARG A 171 -2.00 -1.85 -30.52
C ARG A 171 -0.52 -1.88 -30.19
N GLY A 172 0.07 -0.71 -30.02
CA GLY A 172 1.42 -0.57 -29.46
C GLY A 172 1.35 -0.43 -27.94
N CYS A 173 2.37 -0.97 -27.26
CA CYS A 173 2.57 -0.78 -25.84
C CYS A 173 4.05 -0.71 -25.48
N ARG A 174 4.34 -0.04 -24.40
CA ARG A 174 5.67 -0.03 -23.78
C ARG A 174 5.52 -0.54 -22.37
N VAL A 175 6.39 -1.47 -21.95
CA VAL A 175 6.38 -2.01 -20.60
C VAL A 175 7.74 -1.77 -19.97
N VAL A 176 7.72 -1.22 -18.76
CA VAL A 176 8.94 -0.87 -18.04
C VAL A 176 9.29 -1.98 -17.06
N VAL A 177 10.53 -2.37 -17.05
CA VAL A 177 11.13 -3.31 -16.10
C VAL A 177 12.28 -2.65 -15.36
N PHE A 178 12.68 -3.23 -14.26
CA PHE A 178 13.82 -2.77 -13.46
C PHE A 178 14.69 -3.94 -13.02
N PRO A 179 15.99 -3.72 -12.82
CA PRO A 179 16.87 -4.75 -12.27
C PRO A 179 16.49 -5.05 -10.83
N CYS A 180 16.27 -6.32 -10.51
CA CYS A 180 15.69 -6.72 -9.24
C CYS A 180 16.28 -8.01 -8.68
N VAL A 181 16.05 -8.19 -7.39
CA VAL A 181 16.10 -9.46 -6.68
C VAL A 181 14.71 -9.85 -6.22
N SER A 182 14.47 -11.14 -6.00
CA SER A 182 13.15 -11.64 -5.64
C SER A 182 13.12 -12.31 -4.28
N THR A 183 11.98 -12.23 -3.60
CA THR A 183 11.68 -13.02 -2.40
C THR A 183 10.29 -13.62 -2.52
N THR A 184 10.20 -14.92 -2.30
CA THR A 184 8.91 -15.64 -2.28
C THR A 184 8.31 -15.60 -0.88
N ILE A 185 7.02 -15.27 -0.81
CA ILE A 185 6.25 -15.27 0.44
C ILE A 185 5.24 -16.38 0.37
N TYR A 186 5.33 -17.31 1.32
CA TYR A 186 4.43 -18.46 1.43
C TYR A 186 3.37 -18.21 2.50
N ASP A 187 2.31 -19.02 2.49
CA ASP A 187 1.24 -19.03 3.48
C ASP A 187 0.55 -17.66 3.66
N LEU A 188 0.25 -17.01 2.56
CA LEU A 188 -0.47 -15.73 2.52
C LEU A 188 -1.95 -15.93 2.88
N VAL A 189 -2.21 -16.29 4.13
CA VAL A 189 -3.54 -16.62 4.64
C VAL A 189 -3.90 -15.65 5.76
N ASP A 190 -5.11 -15.10 5.69
CA ASP A 190 -5.68 -14.34 6.80
C ASP A 190 -5.95 -15.27 7.99
N GLN A 191 -5.36 -14.96 9.14
CA GLN A 191 -5.42 -15.80 10.34
C GLN A 191 -6.83 -15.94 10.92
N ARG A 192 -7.72 -15.02 10.59
CA ARG A 192 -9.09 -15.01 11.08
C ARG A 192 -10.04 -15.86 10.22
N SER A 193 -9.98 -15.65 8.90
CA SER A 193 -10.92 -16.26 7.97
C SER A 193 -10.37 -17.46 7.24
N LEU A 194 -9.07 -17.75 7.38
CA LEU A 194 -8.32 -18.79 6.66
C LEU A 194 -8.41 -18.67 5.13
N ARG A 195 -8.72 -17.47 4.64
CA ARG A 195 -8.77 -17.18 3.22
C ARG A 195 -7.46 -16.58 2.75
N THR A 196 -7.10 -16.84 1.52
CA THR A 196 -5.90 -16.27 0.91
C THR A 196 -6.00 -14.74 0.86
N LEU A 197 -4.95 -14.08 1.31
CA LEU A 197 -4.81 -12.62 1.24
C LEU A 197 -4.64 -12.21 -0.22
N ARG A 198 -5.40 -11.20 -0.65
CA ARG A 198 -5.46 -10.78 -2.05
C ARG A 198 -4.72 -9.49 -2.33
N GLU A 199 -4.60 -8.67 -1.32
CA GLU A 199 -4.01 -7.35 -1.45
C GLU A 199 -2.69 -7.30 -0.70
N LEU A 200 -1.64 -7.06 -1.44
CA LEU A 200 -0.29 -6.84 -0.95
C LEU A 200 0.13 -5.44 -1.33
N GLN A 201 0.72 -4.74 -0.39
CA GLN A 201 1.31 -3.41 -0.58
C GLN A 201 2.74 -3.44 -0.08
N ILE A 202 3.65 -2.90 -0.87
CA ILE A 202 5.07 -2.85 -0.54
C ILE A 202 5.39 -1.41 -0.15
N TYR A 203 6.13 -1.26 0.95
CA TYR A 203 6.60 0.02 1.45
C TYR A 203 8.12 0.00 1.56
N ASP A 204 8.75 1.10 1.25
CA ASP A 204 10.15 1.33 1.58
C ASP A 204 10.31 1.42 3.10
N ALA A 205 11.29 0.72 3.66
CA ALA A 205 11.43 0.63 5.11
C ALA A 205 11.91 1.93 5.76
N GLY A 206 12.59 2.78 5.01
CA GLY A 206 13.12 4.04 5.51
C GLY A 206 12.10 5.17 5.51
N THR A 207 11.25 5.21 4.49
CA THR A 207 10.30 6.32 4.28
C THR A 207 8.86 5.96 4.62
N ASP A 208 8.55 4.67 4.86
CA ASP A 208 7.19 4.14 5.04
C ASP A 208 6.22 4.53 3.89
N SER A 209 6.78 4.86 2.72
CA SER A 209 6.06 5.21 1.50
C SER A 209 6.21 4.11 0.44
N PHE A 210 5.48 4.23 -0.69
CA PHE A 210 5.69 3.31 -1.80
C PHE A 210 7.10 3.45 -2.35
N PRO A 211 7.83 2.33 -2.60
CA PRO A 211 9.15 2.38 -3.22
C PRO A 211 9.08 3.04 -4.60
N GLU A 212 10.19 3.64 -5.02
CA GLU A 212 10.30 4.24 -6.33
C GLU A 212 10.19 3.19 -7.45
N LYS A 213 10.88 2.05 -7.26
CA LYS A 213 10.84 0.88 -8.13
C LYS A 213 10.50 -0.35 -7.32
N TYR A 214 9.50 -1.07 -7.71
CA TYR A 214 9.12 -2.35 -7.10
C TYR A 214 8.26 -3.17 -8.03
N GLY A 215 8.26 -4.47 -7.82
CA GLY A 215 7.39 -5.40 -8.53
C GLY A 215 6.68 -6.36 -7.56
N LEU A 216 5.56 -6.89 -7.99
CA LEU A 216 4.76 -7.81 -7.22
C LEU A 216 4.01 -8.76 -8.14
N SER A 217 4.27 -10.05 -8.01
CA SER A 217 3.44 -11.10 -8.59
C SER A 217 2.51 -11.65 -7.52
N LYS A 218 1.21 -11.41 -7.70
CA LYS A 218 0.16 -11.83 -6.75
C LYS A 218 -0.42 -13.18 -7.14
N PRO A 219 -0.98 -13.93 -6.18
CA PRO A 219 -1.82 -15.08 -6.49
C PRO A 219 -3.00 -14.64 -7.36
N ILE A 220 -3.19 -15.33 -8.49
CA ILE A 220 -4.28 -15.00 -9.40
C ILE A 220 -5.55 -15.66 -8.88
N GLN A 221 -6.56 -14.85 -8.60
CA GLN A 221 -7.90 -15.36 -8.35
C GLN A 221 -8.50 -15.83 -9.67
N GLN A 222 -8.67 -17.14 -9.84
CA GLN A 222 -9.49 -17.70 -10.91
C GLN A 222 -10.96 -17.56 -10.51
N GLN A 223 -11.78 -16.92 -11.37
CA GLN A 223 -13.23 -16.96 -11.20
C GLN A 223 -13.71 -18.42 -11.30
N GLY A 224 -14.44 -18.88 -10.29
CA GLY A 224 -14.98 -20.24 -10.24
C GLY A 224 -14.05 -21.33 -9.68
N VAL A 225 -12.81 -20.99 -9.28
CA VAL A 225 -11.93 -21.93 -8.56
C VAL A 225 -11.71 -21.42 -7.14
N SER A 226 -12.05 -22.26 -6.17
CA SER A 226 -12.01 -21.95 -4.74
C SER A 226 -10.59 -21.83 -4.19
N ALA A 227 -9.59 -22.39 -4.85
CA ALA A 227 -8.21 -22.42 -4.39
C ALA A 227 -7.36 -21.39 -5.14
N THR A 228 -7.02 -20.34 -4.44
CA THR A 228 -5.94 -19.43 -4.84
C THR A 228 -4.70 -19.88 -4.08
N GLU A 229 -3.60 -20.12 -4.77
CA GLU A 229 -2.33 -20.44 -4.10
C GLU A 229 -1.93 -19.28 -3.19
N PRO A 230 -1.64 -19.54 -1.91
CA PRO A 230 -1.29 -18.48 -0.96
C PRO A 230 0.20 -18.10 -1.06
N ILE A 231 0.66 -17.81 -2.28
CA ILE A 231 2.06 -17.50 -2.58
C ILE A 231 2.12 -16.18 -3.35
N ALA A 232 3.11 -15.35 -3.04
CA ALA A 232 3.44 -14.16 -3.82
C ALA A 232 4.95 -14.02 -3.97
N LEU A 233 5.38 -13.40 -5.07
CA LEU A 233 6.76 -12.96 -5.25
C LEU A 233 6.82 -11.45 -5.17
N VAL A 234 7.80 -10.98 -4.43
CA VAL A 234 8.10 -9.56 -4.29
C VAL A 234 9.45 -9.28 -4.94
N TYR A 235 9.49 -8.23 -5.74
CA TYR A 235 10.70 -7.78 -6.44
C TYR A 235 11.08 -6.39 -5.94
N SER A 236 12.36 -6.19 -5.66
CA SER A 236 12.93 -4.90 -5.26
C SER A 236 14.34 -4.75 -5.81
N GLU A 237 14.82 -3.53 -5.86
CA GLU A 237 16.25 -3.30 -6.14
C GLU A 237 17.12 -4.02 -5.09
N PRO A 238 18.32 -4.49 -5.47
CA PRO A 238 19.26 -5.10 -4.54
C PRO A 238 19.51 -4.20 -3.31
N ASP A 239 19.72 -4.81 -2.15
CA ASP A 239 20.04 -4.16 -0.87
C ASP A 239 18.96 -3.21 -0.30
N LYS A 240 17.84 -3.04 -0.98
CA LYS A 240 16.70 -2.26 -0.47
C LYS A 240 15.94 -3.05 0.58
N ARG A 241 15.54 -2.34 1.62
CA ARG A 241 14.69 -2.88 2.68
C ARG A 241 13.25 -2.49 2.45
N ILE A 242 12.37 -3.47 2.52
CA ILE A 242 10.93 -3.30 2.31
C ILE A 242 10.13 -3.79 3.50
N LYS A 243 8.98 -3.17 3.70
CA LYS A 243 7.91 -3.64 4.57
C LYS A 243 6.72 -4.05 3.72
N ILE A 244 5.96 -5.04 4.16
CA ILE A 244 4.85 -5.59 3.40
C ILE A 244 3.58 -5.47 4.22
N GLY A 245 2.59 -4.78 3.66
CA GLY A 245 1.23 -4.71 4.20
C GLY A 245 0.33 -5.67 3.46
N MET A 246 -0.48 -6.43 4.18
CA MET A 246 -1.40 -7.41 3.63
C MET A 246 -2.81 -7.13 4.12
N SER A 247 -3.80 -7.21 3.22
CA SER A 247 -5.21 -7.02 3.59
C SER A 247 -6.12 -8.02 2.86
N TYR A 248 -7.29 -8.23 3.45
CA TYR A 248 -8.38 -8.99 2.87
C TYR A 248 -9.57 -8.04 2.66
N GLY A 249 -9.83 -7.69 1.40
CA GLY A 249 -10.90 -6.74 1.02
C GLY A 249 -10.61 -5.28 1.41
N GLN A 250 -11.49 -4.38 1.02
CA GLN A 250 -11.28 -2.92 1.16
C GLN A 250 -11.23 -2.42 2.62
N ILE A 251 -11.92 -3.12 3.54
CA ILE A 251 -12.06 -2.72 4.96
C ILE A 251 -11.29 -3.68 5.89
N GLY A 252 -10.55 -4.64 5.35
CA GLY A 252 -9.86 -5.66 6.12
C GLY A 252 -8.74 -5.12 7.02
N LYS A 253 -8.47 -5.80 8.14
CA LYS A 253 -7.29 -5.53 8.97
C LYS A 253 -6.03 -5.77 8.16
N ARG A 254 -5.14 -4.82 8.20
CA ARG A 254 -3.82 -4.95 7.57
C ARG A 254 -2.93 -5.80 8.47
N LEU A 255 -2.39 -6.85 7.92
CA LEU A 255 -1.31 -7.62 8.53
C LEU A 255 0.01 -7.05 8.01
N LEU A 256 1.02 -6.98 8.89
CA LEU A 256 2.28 -6.34 8.57
C LEU A 256 3.42 -7.34 8.68
N LEU A 257 4.29 -7.34 7.67
CA LEU A 257 5.61 -7.96 7.72
C LEU A 257 6.63 -6.82 7.74
N ILE A 258 7.18 -6.53 8.91
CA ILE A 258 8.03 -5.36 9.14
C ILE A 258 9.39 -5.70 9.73
N LYS A 259 9.64 -6.97 10.05
CA LYS A 259 10.85 -7.43 10.76
C LYS A 259 11.06 -6.59 12.04
N ALA A 260 10.02 -6.47 12.85
CA ALA A 260 10.10 -5.81 14.14
C ALA A 260 10.93 -6.62 15.13
N GLY A 261 11.64 -5.96 16.00
CA GLY A 261 12.50 -6.58 17.00
C GLY A 261 12.51 -5.81 18.32
N ARG A 262 13.27 -6.33 19.28
CA ARG A 262 13.40 -5.73 20.61
C ARG A 262 14.12 -4.37 20.50
N SER A 263 13.43 -3.31 20.85
CA SER A 263 14.03 -1.98 21.01
C SER A 263 14.93 -1.98 22.25
N GLY A 264 16.18 -2.31 22.04
CA GLY A 264 17.18 -2.29 23.12
C GLY A 264 18.45 -1.55 22.75
N THR A 265 18.54 -1.07 21.54
CA THR A 265 19.69 -0.37 20.99
C THR A 265 19.28 0.97 20.36
N LYS A 266 20.22 1.86 20.29
CA LYS A 266 20.15 3.27 19.87
C LYS A 266 19.47 3.58 18.51
N ASN A 267 18.79 2.63 17.87
CA ASN A 267 18.17 2.82 16.57
C ASN A 267 16.65 3.03 16.67
N PRO A 268 16.13 4.23 16.38
CA PRO A 268 14.69 4.50 16.38
C PRO A 268 13.89 3.71 15.34
N THR A 269 14.53 3.16 14.30
CA THR A 269 13.92 2.32 13.26
C THR A 269 13.35 1.00 13.78
N LEU A 270 13.78 0.51 14.95
CA LEU A 270 13.24 -0.71 15.57
C LEU A 270 11.78 -0.58 16.03
N TYR A 271 11.29 0.64 16.29
CA TYR A 271 9.89 0.87 16.67
C TYR A 271 8.92 0.62 15.52
N THR A 272 9.36 0.86 14.29
CA THR A 272 8.54 0.70 13.08
C THR A 272 8.92 -0.52 12.25
N GLY A 273 9.92 -1.30 12.72
CA GLY A 273 10.51 -2.44 12.02
C GLY A 273 11.63 -2.04 11.05
N GLU A 274 12.62 -2.89 10.94
CA GLU A 274 13.79 -2.67 10.06
C GLU A 274 13.49 -2.95 8.59
N GLY A 275 12.43 -3.69 8.31
CA GLY A 275 12.13 -4.21 6.98
C GLY A 275 12.95 -5.45 6.61
N PHE A 276 12.53 -6.10 5.55
CA PHE A 276 13.18 -7.27 4.97
C PHE A 276 14.07 -6.85 3.80
N VAL A 277 15.28 -7.36 3.74
CA VAL A 277 16.13 -7.24 2.55
C VAL A 277 15.65 -8.29 1.55
N VAL A 278 15.20 -7.86 0.40
CA VAL A 278 14.74 -8.76 -0.67
C VAL A 278 15.95 -9.54 -1.21
N GLY A 279 15.77 -10.84 -1.39
CA GLY A 279 16.83 -11.73 -1.87
C GLY A 279 17.72 -12.33 -0.76
N GLU A 280 17.87 -11.69 0.41
CA GLU A 280 18.77 -12.17 1.48
C GLU A 280 18.43 -13.61 1.95
N ASN A 281 17.16 -13.95 2.11
CA ASN A 281 16.70 -15.26 2.56
C ASN A 281 15.93 -16.05 1.48
N GLY A 282 15.84 -15.56 0.26
CA GLY A 282 15.11 -16.19 -0.85
C GLY A 282 13.62 -16.41 -0.62
N SER A 283 13.19 -16.62 0.63
CA SER A 283 11.78 -16.89 0.95
C SER A 283 11.39 -16.53 2.39
N ILE A 284 10.18 -16.01 2.56
CA ILE A 284 9.51 -15.89 3.87
C ILE A 284 8.56 -17.06 3.99
N ARG A 285 8.94 -18.01 4.85
CA ARG A 285 8.16 -19.21 5.16
C ARG A 285 7.33 -18.95 6.41
N VAL A 286 6.23 -19.66 6.57
CA VAL A 286 5.37 -19.59 7.77
C VAL A 286 4.98 -18.13 8.09
N THR A 287 4.49 -17.41 7.08
CA THR A 287 4.04 -16.02 7.20
C THR A 287 3.12 -15.76 8.40
N PRO A 288 2.18 -16.66 8.77
CA PRO A 288 1.36 -16.47 9.97
C PRO A 288 2.15 -16.24 11.26
N TYR A 289 3.23 -17.00 11.47
CA TYR A 289 4.08 -16.82 12.64
C TYR A 289 4.86 -15.49 12.59
N VAL A 290 5.41 -15.16 11.40
CA VAL A 290 6.20 -13.94 11.25
C VAL A 290 5.34 -12.69 11.46
N VAL A 291 4.12 -12.69 10.92
CA VAL A 291 3.16 -11.58 11.08
C VAL A 291 2.82 -11.32 12.55
N ILE A 292 2.48 -12.40 13.30
CA ILE A 292 2.09 -12.19 14.70
C ILE A 292 3.29 -11.78 15.56
N ARG A 293 4.47 -12.33 15.30
CA ARG A 293 5.69 -11.91 15.96
C ARG A 293 5.97 -10.41 15.72
N ASP A 294 5.84 -9.95 14.49
CA ASP A 294 6.08 -8.57 14.13
C ASP A 294 5.03 -7.62 14.76
N MET A 295 3.76 -8.03 14.78
CA MET A 295 2.70 -7.29 15.46
C MET A 295 2.94 -7.20 16.98
N TRP A 296 3.30 -8.32 17.60
CA TRP A 296 3.60 -8.36 19.02
C TRP A 296 4.74 -7.42 19.40
N TRP A 297 5.85 -7.43 18.63
CA TRP A 297 6.96 -6.51 18.88
C TRP A 297 6.60 -5.05 18.67
N LEU A 298 5.78 -4.76 17.68
CA LEU A 298 5.28 -3.41 17.44
C LEU A 298 4.49 -2.88 18.65
N ASP A 299 3.60 -3.70 19.17
CA ASP A 299 2.75 -3.32 20.30
C ASP A 299 3.52 -3.35 21.61
N GLU A 300 4.46 -4.27 21.82
CA GLU A 300 5.36 -4.27 22.97
C GLU A 300 6.18 -2.99 23.06
N ASN A 301 6.76 -2.54 21.94
CA ASN A 301 7.51 -1.29 21.91
C ASN A 301 6.64 -0.08 22.24
N ARG A 302 5.39 -0.04 21.73
CA ARG A 302 4.42 1.03 22.06
C ARG A 302 4.00 0.96 23.53
N ASN A 303 3.68 -0.22 24.01
CA ASN A 303 3.24 -0.44 25.38
C ASN A 303 4.31 -0.06 26.40
N ARG A 304 5.58 -0.38 26.14
CA ARG A 304 6.71 0.08 26.95
C ARG A 304 6.80 1.60 26.99
N LEU A 305 6.62 2.26 25.84
CA LEU A 305 6.61 3.72 25.80
C LEU A 305 5.46 4.31 26.62
N TYR A 306 4.25 3.73 26.52
CA TYR A 306 3.10 4.18 27.28
C TYR A 306 3.30 3.98 28.78
N LYS A 307 3.78 2.82 29.19
CA LYS A 307 4.11 2.52 30.60
C LYS A 307 5.15 3.49 31.19
N LYS A 308 6.15 3.91 30.42
CA LYS A 308 7.12 4.91 30.85
C LYS A 308 6.44 6.21 31.30
N PHE A 309 5.29 6.54 30.72
CA PHE A 309 4.50 7.74 31.05
C PHE A 309 3.29 7.45 31.93
N GLY A 310 3.24 6.29 32.57
CA GLY A 310 2.18 5.95 33.52
C GLY A 310 0.86 5.51 32.89
N ILE A 311 0.84 5.24 31.57
CA ILE A 311 -0.33 4.72 30.88
C ILE A 311 -0.21 3.18 30.83
N SER A 312 -1.04 2.48 31.61
CA SER A 312 -1.09 1.02 31.67
C SER A 312 -2.53 0.53 31.71
N SER A 313 -2.75 -0.71 31.24
CA SER A 313 -4.01 -1.42 31.31
C SER A 313 -3.74 -2.88 31.60
N ASP A 314 -4.21 -3.36 32.76
CA ASP A 314 -4.00 -4.76 33.19
C ASP A 314 -4.55 -5.76 32.18
N ARG A 315 -5.71 -5.46 31.58
CA ARG A 315 -6.31 -6.29 30.53
C ARG A 315 -5.41 -6.39 29.31
N LEU A 316 -4.85 -5.28 28.87
CA LEU A 316 -3.94 -5.23 27.72
C LEU A 316 -2.68 -6.03 28.01
N ASP A 317 -2.09 -5.86 29.19
CA ASP A 317 -0.87 -6.54 29.61
C ASP A 317 -1.07 -8.05 29.67
N GLN A 318 -2.21 -8.53 30.21
CA GLN A 318 -2.54 -9.95 30.24
C GLN A 318 -2.70 -10.54 28.82
N LEU A 319 -3.44 -9.86 27.92
CA LEU A 319 -3.61 -10.34 26.54
C LEU A 319 -2.28 -10.40 25.81
N HIS A 320 -1.47 -9.38 25.97
CA HIS A 320 -0.15 -9.29 25.36
C HIS A 320 0.83 -10.35 25.89
N GLN A 321 0.80 -10.64 27.18
CA GLN A 321 1.56 -11.72 27.80
C GLN A 321 1.12 -13.08 27.26
N PHE A 322 -0.18 -13.38 27.21
CA PHE A 322 -0.68 -14.64 26.63
C PHE A 322 -0.29 -14.79 25.17
N ALA A 323 -0.26 -13.72 24.38
CA ALA A 323 0.22 -13.75 23.02
C ALA A 323 1.70 -14.14 22.96
N ASN A 324 2.54 -13.59 23.85
CA ASN A 324 3.96 -13.91 23.92
C ASN A 324 4.21 -15.38 24.27
N GLU A 325 3.53 -15.91 25.28
CA GLU A 325 3.65 -17.30 25.68
C GLU A 325 3.33 -18.26 24.53
N ARG A 326 2.29 -17.95 23.74
CA ARG A 326 1.93 -18.75 22.57
C ARG A 326 2.92 -18.61 21.42
N LEU A 327 3.52 -17.42 21.25
CA LEU A 327 4.57 -17.19 20.26
C LEU A 327 5.85 -17.98 20.58
N ASP A 328 6.27 -18.02 21.85
CA ASP A 328 7.44 -18.80 22.27
C ASP A 328 7.19 -20.30 22.06
N GLN A 329 6.02 -20.80 22.45
CA GLN A 329 5.62 -22.18 22.18
C GLN A 329 5.59 -22.49 20.67
N ALA A 330 5.09 -21.56 19.85
CA ALA A 330 5.08 -21.72 18.41
C ALA A 330 6.49 -21.79 17.82
N ARG A 331 7.42 -20.98 18.32
CA ARG A 331 8.83 -21.03 17.92
C ARG A 331 9.46 -22.38 18.21
N ASP A 332 9.21 -22.91 19.41
CA ASP A 332 9.79 -24.20 19.84
C ASP A 332 9.24 -25.37 19.01
N THR A 333 7.97 -25.33 18.65
CA THR A 333 7.35 -26.33 17.76
C THR A 333 7.84 -26.21 16.31
N LEU A 334 8.11 -24.99 15.82
CA LEU A 334 8.75 -24.78 14.51
C LEU A 334 10.16 -25.36 14.46
N LEU A 335 10.94 -25.22 15.52
CA LEU A 335 12.28 -25.82 15.62
C LEU A 335 12.21 -27.35 15.58
N LYS A 336 11.17 -27.94 16.15
CA LYS A 336 10.88 -29.38 16.09
C LYS A 336 10.24 -29.83 14.76
N ARG A 337 10.01 -28.90 13.81
CA ARG A 337 9.35 -29.12 12.52
C ARG A 337 7.89 -29.62 12.63
N ASP A 338 7.24 -29.39 13.76
CA ASP A 338 5.80 -29.63 13.91
C ASP A 338 5.03 -28.39 13.44
N TYR A 339 4.87 -28.28 12.12
CA TYR A 339 4.23 -27.12 11.48
C TYR A 339 2.76 -27.00 11.84
N SER A 340 2.06 -28.12 12.05
CA SER A 340 0.63 -28.11 12.39
C SER A 340 0.39 -27.46 13.75
N GLN A 341 1.13 -27.89 14.76
CA GLN A 341 1.02 -27.34 16.10
C GLN A 341 1.54 -25.90 16.16
N ALA A 342 2.62 -25.60 15.43
CA ALA A 342 3.16 -24.24 15.33
C ALA A 342 2.15 -23.25 14.75
N LEU A 343 1.44 -23.62 13.68
CA LEU A 343 0.39 -22.79 13.09
C LEU A 343 -0.79 -22.60 14.04
N LYS A 344 -1.20 -23.63 14.78
CA LYS A 344 -2.26 -23.54 15.78
C LYS A 344 -1.88 -22.54 16.89
N LEU A 345 -0.65 -22.63 17.40
CA LEU A 345 -0.15 -21.73 18.44
C LEU A 345 0.01 -20.29 17.94
N ALA A 346 0.53 -20.10 16.72
CA ALA A 346 0.61 -18.78 16.10
C ALA A 346 -0.78 -18.13 15.93
N ARG A 347 -1.79 -18.90 15.52
CA ARG A 347 -3.19 -18.42 15.45
C ARG A 347 -3.76 -18.06 16.82
N ALA A 348 -3.45 -18.84 17.85
CA ALA A 348 -3.85 -18.53 19.22
C ALA A 348 -3.20 -17.22 19.70
N ALA A 349 -1.90 -17.03 19.46
CA ALA A 349 -1.19 -15.78 19.74
C ALA A 349 -1.84 -14.60 19.02
N TRP A 350 -2.14 -14.75 17.71
CA TRP A 350 -2.84 -13.74 16.94
C TRP A 350 -4.22 -13.41 17.53
N GLY A 351 -4.93 -14.40 18.03
CA GLY A 351 -6.23 -14.23 18.69
C GLY A 351 -6.17 -13.32 19.90
N PHE A 352 -5.13 -13.44 20.73
CA PHE A 352 -4.88 -12.55 21.87
C PHE A 352 -4.45 -11.16 21.43
N GLU A 353 -3.44 -11.06 20.57
CA GLU A 353 -2.88 -9.80 20.11
C GLU A 353 -3.88 -8.97 19.30
N SER A 354 -4.71 -9.61 18.49
CA SER A 354 -5.75 -8.91 17.74
C SER A 354 -6.82 -8.25 18.61
N ARG A 355 -6.94 -8.65 19.89
CA ARG A 355 -7.80 -8.00 20.89
C ARG A 355 -7.06 -6.90 21.65
N ALA A 356 -5.73 -7.02 21.81
CA ALA A 356 -4.90 -5.99 22.44
C ALA A 356 -4.64 -4.81 21.50
N TYR A 357 -4.36 -5.07 20.24
CA TYR A 357 -4.00 -4.06 19.22
C TYR A 357 -4.98 -2.86 19.11
N PRO A 358 -6.31 -3.05 19.11
CA PRO A 358 -7.24 -1.90 19.08
C PRO A 358 -7.07 -0.95 20.26
N ASP A 359 -6.78 -1.47 21.44
CA ASP A 359 -6.60 -0.67 22.65
C ASP A 359 -5.27 0.11 22.58
N VAL A 360 -4.18 -0.54 22.14
CA VAL A 360 -2.89 0.11 21.89
C VAL A 360 -3.02 1.22 20.85
N LYS A 361 -3.71 0.94 19.73
CA LYS A 361 -3.96 1.91 18.68
C LYS A 361 -4.82 3.09 19.16
N LYS A 362 -5.88 2.80 19.93
CA LYS A 362 -6.75 3.84 20.50
C LYS A 362 -5.97 4.77 21.42
N THR A 363 -5.15 4.22 22.31
CA THR A 363 -4.27 5.01 23.19
C THR A 363 -3.37 5.94 22.38
N GLY A 364 -2.75 5.44 21.31
CA GLY A 364 -1.94 6.27 20.41
C GLY A 364 -2.73 7.39 19.74
N ASN A 365 -3.95 7.10 19.27
CA ASN A 365 -4.83 8.11 18.67
C ASN A 365 -5.29 9.17 19.69
N ASP A 366 -5.60 8.74 20.93
CA ASP A 366 -6.01 9.64 22.00
C ASP A 366 -4.87 10.59 22.39
N VAL A 367 -3.62 10.10 22.41
CA VAL A 367 -2.44 10.94 22.62
C VAL A 367 -2.29 11.98 21.51
N VAL A 368 -2.41 11.57 20.23
CA VAL A 368 -2.35 12.52 19.09
C VAL A 368 -3.47 13.54 19.17
N SER A 369 -4.68 13.11 19.50
CA SER A 369 -5.82 14.03 19.69
C SER A 369 -5.57 15.01 20.84
N GLY A 370 -4.93 14.55 21.92
CA GLY A 370 -4.50 15.39 23.02
C GLY A 370 -3.49 16.45 22.59
N VAL A 371 -2.49 16.07 21.79
CA VAL A 371 -1.52 17.03 21.22
C VAL A 371 -2.21 18.07 20.34
N MET A 372 -3.15 17.66 19.49
CA MET A 372 -3.94 18.59 18.67
C MET A 372 -4.77 19.56 19.53
N PHE A 373 -5.36 19.07 20.62
CA PHE A 373 -6.08 19.91 21.57
C PHE A 373 -5.19 20.94 22.24
N TYR A 374 -3.99 20.55 22.70
CA TYR A 374 -3.01 21.51 23.25
C TYR A 374 -2.56 22.55 22.23
N LEU A 375 -2.35 22.16 20.98
CA LEU A 375 -2.02 23.11 19.92
C LEU A 375 -3.16 24.10 19.66
N ALA A 376 -4.41 23.63 19.72
CA ALA A 376 -5.59 24.49 19.57
C ALA A 376 -5.69 25.52 20.72
N LEU A 377 -5.40 25.12 21.95
CA LEU A 377 -5.35 26.03 23.11
C LEU A 377 -4.16 26.99 23.05
N LEU A 378 -3.08 26.60 22.44
CA LEU A 378 -1.86 27.41 22.35
C LEU A 378 -2.07 28.66 21.49
N ILE A 379 -2.96 28.64 20.49
CA ILE A 379 -3.24 29.80 19.63
C ILE A 379 -3.84 30.97 20.46
N PRO A 380 -4.98 30.82 21.15
CA PRO A 380 -5.54 31.91 21.96
C PRO A 380 -4.56 32.31 23.08
N PHE A 381 -3.86 31.33 23.69
CA PHE A 381 -2.84 31.64 24.70
C PHE A 381 -1.75 32.55 24.13
N ALA A 382 -1.15 32.22 23.00
CA ALA A 382 -0.12 33.03 22.35
C ALA A 382 -0.61 34.41 21.96
N TYR A 383 -1.86 34.52 21.48
CA TYR A 383 -2.48 35.80 21.18
C TYR A 383 -2.65 36.69 22.42
N PHE A 384 -3.15 36.12 23.53
CA PHE A 384 -3.32 36.89 24.76
C PHE A 384 -1.99 37.26 25.39
N MET A 385 -1.01 36.38 25.34
CA MET A 385 0.33 36.66 25.83
C MET A 385 1.03 37.77 25.02
N GLU A 386 0.85 37.81 23.69
CA GLU A 386 1.34 38.90 22.87
C GLU A 386 0.71 40.22 23.29
N ARG A 387 -0.60 40.25 23.52
CA ARG A 387 -1.35 41.42 23.93
C ARG A 387 -0.93 41.90 25.31
N LEU A 388 -0.64 40.98 26.23
CA LEU A 388 -0.23 41.28 27.60
C LEU A 388 1.21 41.77 27.68
N LEU A 389 2.14 41.08 27.02
CA LEU A 389 3.57 41.34 27.14
C LEU A 389 4.04 42.47 26.21
N PHE A 390 3.64 42.46 24.96
CA PHE A 390 4.16 43.36 23.93
C PHE A 390 3.13 44.39 23.48
N GLY A 391 1.93 43.97 23.13
CA GLY A 391 0.82 44.82 22.66
C GLY A 391 1.20 45.73 21.53
N PHE A 392 1.80 45.17 20.49
CA PHE A 392 2.24 45.94 19.33
C PHE A 392 1.09 46.65 18.63
N ALA A 393 1.26 47.91 18.22
CA ALA A 393 0.26 48.65 17.48
C ALA A 393 0.15 48.22 16.01
N SER A 394 1.24 47.72 15.42
CA SER A 394 1.31 47.27 14.05
C SER A 394 0.85 45.82 13.94
N ILE A 395 -0.08 45.53 13.00
CA ILE A 395 -0.64 44.19 12.74
C ILE A 395 0.49 43.19 12.40
N TRP A 396 1.45 43.57 11.60
CA TRP A 396 2.58 42.69 11.23
C TRP A 396 3.41 42.28 12.45
N LYS A 397 3.71 43.25 13.37
CA LYS A 397 4.43 42.97 14.60
C LYS A 397 3.60 42.09 15.54
N GLN A 398 2.27 42.26 15.60
CA GLN A 398 1.38 41.40 16.37
C GLN A 398 1.42 39.96 15.89
N ILE A 399 1.26 39.75 14.57
CA ILE A 399 1.33 38.42 13.96
C ILE A 399 2.67 37.76 14.26
N THR A 400 3.76 38.46 14.03
CA THR A 400 5.12 37.94 14.31
C THR A 400 5.33 37.66 15.79
N GLY A 401 4.87 38.51 16.68
CA GLY A 401 4.93 38.31 18.14
C GLY A 401 4.13 37.11 18.61
N THR A 402 2.89 36.98 18.15
CA THR A 402 2.03 35.83 18.47
C THR A 402 2.63 34.52 17.96
N PHE A 403 3.13 34.53 16.73
CA PHE A 403 3.75 33.33 16.14
C PHE A 403 5.06 32.94 16.88
N SER A 404 5.87 33.93 17.26
CA SER A 404 7.10 33.68 18.04
C SER A 404 6.79 33.08 19.42
N ILE A 405 5.78 33.60 20.14
CA ILE A 405 5.34 33.06 21.43
C ILE A 405 4.81 31.62 21.22
N PHE A 406 3.99 31.42 20.21
CA PHE A 406 3.46 30.09 19.87
C PHE A 406 4.60 29.09 19.67
N LEU A 407 5.61 29.40 18.87
CA LEU A 407 6.75 28.52 18.64
C LEU A 407 7.55 28.24 19.92
N VAL A 408 7.85 29.27 20.70
CA VAL A 408 8.62 29.12 21.96
C VAL A 408 7.90 28.17 22.91
N VAL A 409 6.60 28.38 23.11
CA VAL A 409 5.79 27.53 24.02
C VAL A 409 5.61 26.13 23.44
N PHE A 410 5.46 25.99 22.12
CA PHE A 410 5.42 24.67 21.46
C PHE A 410 6.69 23.88 21.74
N PHE A 411 7.88 24.46 21.51
CA PHE A 411 9.14 23.77 21.75
C PHE A 411 9.33 23.43 23.23
N PHE A 412 8.88 24.30 24.14
CA PHE A 412 8.90 24.01 25.57
C PHE A 412 8.00 22.82 25.90
N LEU A 413 6.74 22.80 25.42
CA LEU A 413 5.81 21.68 25.62
C LEU A 413 6.32 20.39 24.97
N ALA A 414 6.94 20.46 23.80
CA ALA A 414 7.52 19.29 23.14
C ALA A 414 8.62 18.62 23.97
N GLN A 415 9.34 19.39 24.80
CA GLN A 415 10.38 18.87 25.70
C GLN A 415 9.81 18.30 27.00
N VAL A 416 8.79 18.94 27.54
CA VAL A 416 8.31 18.68 28.92
C VAL A 416 7.08 17.77 28.95
N HIS A 417 6.15 17.92 28.02
CA HIS A 417 4.85 17.26 28.11
C HIS A 417 4.88 15.84 27.53
N PRO A 418 4.44 14.81 28.30
CA PRO A 418 4.48 13.40 27.88
C PRO A 418 3.80 13.11 26.53
N ALA A 419 2.67 13.75 26.24
CA ALA A 419 1.93 13.53 24.98
C ALA A 419 2.79 13.83 23.74
N PHE A 420 3.64 14.87 23.78
CA PHE A 420 4.55 15.19 22.69
C PHE A 420 5.71 14.21 22.59
N GLN A 421 6.15 13.65 23.71
CA GLN A 421 7.25 12.67 23.74
C GLN A 421 6.80 11.27 23.28
N ILE A 422 5.52 10.91 23.50
CA ILE A 422 4.93 9.67 23.02
C ILE A 422 4.73 9.73 21.50
N THR A 423 4.48 10.92 20.96
CA THR A 423 4.25 11.11 19.53
C THR A 423 5.55 10.96 18.75
N ALA A 424 5.60 10.07 17.77
CA ALA A 424 6.81 9.78 16.99
C ALA A 424 7.36 11.00 16.25
N THR A 425 6.49 11.89 15.77
CA THR A 425 6.86 13.08 14.97
C THR A 425 6.01 14.31 15.33
N PRO A 426 6.26 14.97 16.46
CA PRO A 426 5.50 16.15 16.87
C PRO A 426 5.50 17.29 15.83
N ILE A 427 6.59 17.43 15.08
CA ILE A 427 6.74 18.45 14.04
C ILE A 427 5.76 18.25 12.90
N ILE A 428 5.49 17.00 12.48
CA ILE A 428 4.51 16.72 11.42
C ILE A 428 3.10 17.12 11.88
N ILE A 429 2.76 16.87 13.14
CA ILE A 429 1.48 17.29 13.71
C ILE A 429 1.39 18.82 13.75
N LEU A 430 2.47 19.50 14.14
CA LEU A 430 2.53 20.95 14.10
C LEU A 430 2.29 21.50 12.70
N VAL A 431 2.97 20.98 11.68
CA VAL A 431 2.80 21.41 10.29
C VAL A 431 1.36 21.17 9.82
N ALA A 432 0.81 19.97 10.08
CA ALA A 432 -0.58 19.66 9.74
C ALA A 432 -1.57 20.60 10.44
N PHE A 433 -1.31 20.94 11.70
CA PHE A 433 -2.14 21.87 12.47
C PHE A 433 -2.06 23.30 11.91
N ILE A 434 -0.87 23.78 11.52
CA ILE A 434 -0.68 25.10 10.90
C ILE A 434 -1.47 25.17 9.57
N VAL A 435 -1.35 24.13 8.73
CA VAL A 435 -2.08 24.07 7.44
C VAL A 435 -3.60 24.08 7.67
N LEU A 436 -4.07 23.30 8.64
CA LEU A 436 -5.51 23.27 8.99
C LEU A 436 -5.99 24.62 9.50
N THR A 437 -5.24 25.25 10.40
CA THR A 437 -5.58 26.58 10.94
C THR A 437 -5.62 27.65 9.85
N LEU A 438 -4.64 27.63 8.93
CA LEU A 438 -4.62 28.52 7.79
C LEU A 438 -5.81 28.31 6.86
N SER A 439 -6.16 27.04 6.62
CA SER A 439 -7.33 26.68 5.81
C SER A 439 -8.64 27.20 6.42
N VAL A 440 -8.82 26.98 7.73
CA VAL A 440 -9.99 27.49 8.47
C VAL A 440 -10.06 29.03 8.41
N LEU A 441 -8.91 29.69 8.56
CA LEU A 441 -8.83 31.15 8.49
C LEU A 441 -9.23 31.67 7.11
N VAL A 442 -8.74 31.05 6.03
CA VAL A 442 -9.12 31.42 4.66
C VAL A 442 -10.61 31.23 4.42
N VAL A 443 -11.16 30.08 4.87
CA VAL A 443 -12.61 29.81 4.77
C VAL A 443 -13.42 30.86 5.55
N ALA A 444 -13.00 31.22 6.76
CA ALA A 444 -13.65 32.25 7.57
C ALA A 444 -13.64 33.62 6.89
N ILE A 445 -12.52 34.01 6.26
CA ILE A 445 -12.41 35.25 5.48
C ILE A 445 -13.37 35.24 4.28
N ILE A 446 -13.45 34.10 3.55
CA ILE A 446 -14.34 33.96 2.39
C ILE A 446 -15.80 34.06 2.84
N ILE A 447 -16.20 33.36 3.91
CA ILE A 447 -17.57 33.40 4.45
C ILE A 447 -17.92 34.83 4.84
N ARG A 448 -17.03 35.51 5.59
CA ARG A 448 -17.26 36.89 6.01
C ARG A 448 -17.41 37.83 4.83
N LYS A 449 -16.56 37.74 3.81
CA LYS A 449 -16.72 38.53 2.58
C LYS A 449 -18.01 38.22 1.86
N PHE A 450 -18.44 36.98 1.84
CA PHE A 450 -19.71 36.56 1.24
C PHE A 450 -20.90 37.13 2.02
N GLU A 451 -20.87 37.12 3.34
CA GLU A 451 -21.89 37.72 4.21
C GLU A 451 -21.97 39.24 3.98
N GLU A 452 -20.84 39.96 3.93
CA GLU A 452 -20.78 41.38 3.62
C GLU A 452 -21.40 41.71 2.25
N GLN A 453 -21.11 40.90 1.22
CA GLN A 453 -21.70 41.06 -0.12
C GLN A 453 -23.21 40.77 -0.11
N LEU A 454 -23.67 39.76 0.60
CA LEU A 454 -25.09 39.46 0.76
C LEU A 454 -25.83 40.57 1.48
N GLU A 455 -25.24 41.17 2.52
CA GLU A 455 -25.82 42.31 3.21
C GLU A 455 -25.92 43.54 2.32
N LEU A 456 -24.87 43.84 1.53
CA LEU A 456 -24.88 44.90 0.57
C LEU A 456 -25.98 44.71 -0.50
N MET A 457 -26.13 43.49 -1.02
CA MET A 457 -27.21 43.15 -1.95
C MET A 457 -28.61 43.31 -1.32
N LYS A 458 -28.77 42.84 -0.08
CA LYS A 458 -30.03 43.02 0.68
C LYS A 458 -30.34 44.49 0.93
N GLN A 459 -29.36 45.31 1.31
CA GLN A 459 -29.51 46.75 1.52
C GLN A 459 -29.91 47.46 0.20
N GLN A 460 -29.30 47.11 -0.91
CA GLN A 460 -29.67 47.62 -2.23
C GLN A 460 -31.08 47.23 -2.67
N ALA A 461 -31.50 45.98 -2.30
CA ALA A 461 -32.84 45.49 -2.64
C ALA A 461 -33.92 46.05 -1.73
N SER A 462 -33.64 46.36 -0.46
CA SER A 462 -34.64 46.75 0.55
C SER A 462 -34.74 48.25 0.84
N LYS A 463 -33.80 49.07 0.34
CA LYS A 463 -33.73 50.53 0.59
C LYS A 463 -33.76 50.96 2.08
N VAL A 464 -33.50 50.04 3.02
CA VAL A 464 -33.51 50.29 4.47
C VAL A 464 -32.11 50.16 5.04
N TYR A 465 -31.57 51.23 5.58
CA TYR A 465 -30.31 51.23 6.34
C TYR A 465 -30.59 50.78 7.77
N LYS A 466 -30.08 49.60 8.15
CA LYS A 466 -29.99 49.18 9.53
C LYS A 466 -28.55 49.34 10.04
N ALA A 467 -28.36 50.18 11.04
CA ALA A 467 -27.12 50.22 11.81
C ALA A 467 -27.12 49.03 12.79
N ASP A 468 -26.49 47.91 12.40
CA ASP A 468 -26.35 46.74 13.28
C ASP A 468 -24.98 46.77 13.97
N VAL A 469 -25.00 47.09 15.26
CA VAL A 469 -23.84 46.96 16.14
C VAL A 469 -23.81 45.49 16.57
N GLY A 470 -23.07 44.67 15.82
CA GLY A 470 -22.96 43.22 16.08
C GLY A 470 -22.51 42.95 17.53
N ARG A 471 -23.28 42.13 18.29
CA ARG A 471 -22.98 41.72 19.67
C ARG A 471 -21.56 41.16 19.83
N LEU A 472 -21.04 40.49 18.79
CA LEU A 472 -19.66 39.99 18.74
C LEU A 472 -18.59 41.10 18.66
N ALA A 473 -18.86 42.17 17.92
CA ALA A 473 -17.95 43.31 17.85
C ALA A 473 -17.94 44.09 19.18
N ALA A 474 -19.08 44.22 19.84
CA ALA A 474 -19.17 44.83 21.17
C ALA A 474 -18.44 44.02 22.22
N SER A 475 -18.58 42.71 22.24
CA SER A 475 -17.86 41.82 23.16
C SER A 475 -16.35 41.82 22.91
N ALA A 476 -15.92 41.83 21.66
CA ALA A 476 -14.50 41.91 21.29
C ALA A 476 -13.89 43.28 21.70
N ALA A 477 -14.64 44.38 21.55
CA ALA A 477 -14.22 45.70 21.99
C ALA A 477 -14.15 45.80 23.54
N ALA A 478 -15.13 45.27 24.25
CA ALA A 478 -15.13 45.20 25.74
C ALA A 478 -13.95 44.36 26.25
N PHE A 479 -13.65 43.25 25.60
CA PHE A 479 -12.56 42.39 25.93
C PHE A 479 -11.19 43.07 25.68
N SER A 480 -10.99 43.74 24.56
CA SER A 480 -9.77 44.47 24.25
C SER A 480 -9.54 45.66 25.22
N LEU A 481 -10.59 46.32 25.63
CA LEU A 481 -10.56 47.34 26.68
C LEU A 481 -10.17 46.75 28.06
N GLY A 482 -10.69 45.60 28.41
CA GLY A 482 -10.34 44.86 29.62
C GLY A 482 -8.83 44.51 29.66
N ILE A 483 -8.32 43.93 28.59
CA ILE A 483 -6.87 43.62 28.47
C ILE A 483 -6.00 44.89 28.51
N SER A 484 -6.41 45.95 27.83
CA SER A 484 -5.69 47.24 27.86
C SER A 484 -5.60 47.83 29.28
N ASN A 485 -6.69 47.70 30.08
CA ASN A 485 -6.67 48.13 31.48
C ASN A 485 -5.80 47.27 32.37
N MET A 486 -5.79 45.95 32.16
CA MET A 486 -4.88 45.03 32.88
C MET A 486 -3.42 45.35 32.59
N ARG A 487 -3.07 45.71 31.35
CA ARG A 487 -1.72 46.09 30.94
C ARG A 487 -1.26 47.41 31.63
N LYS A 488 -2.15 48.38 31.79
CA LYS A 488 -1.83 49.64 32.49
C LYS A 488 -1.47 49.42 33.96
N ARG A 489 -1.87 48.28 34.55
CA ARG A 489 -1.58 47.89 35.93
C ARG A 489 -0.80 46.58 36.03
N GLY A 490 0.20 46.36 35.15
CA GLY A 490 0.92 45.10 34.92
C GLY A 490 1.44 44.42 36.17
N MET A 491 2.04 45.16 37.14
CA MET A 491 2.52 44.57 38.38
C MET A 491 1.37 44.05 39.29
N ARG A 492 0.22 44.72 39.33
CA ARG A 492 -0.93 44.22 40.10
C ARG A 492 -1.61 43.02 39.42
N THR A 493 -1.66 43.00 38.13
CA THR A 493 -2.23 41.87 37.36
C THR A 493 -1.36 40.61 37.47
N ALA A 494 -0.03 40.76 37.47
CA ALA A 494 0.87 39.63 37.72
C ALA A 494 0.70 39.01 39.12
N LEU A 495 0.49 39.87 40.15
CA LEU A 495 0.29 39.42 41.52
C LEU A 495 -1.08 38.76 41.76
N THR A 496 -2.09 39.01 40.93
CA THR A 496 -3.43 38.39 41.06
C THR A 496 -3.60 37.16 40.19
N CYS A 497 -2.66 36.86 39.27
CA CYS A 497 -2.65 35.67 38.43
C CYS A 497 -1.73 34.55 38.94
N VAL A 498 -0.95 34.78 39.99
CA VAL A 498 -0.20 33.81 40.79
C VAL A 498 -1.03 33.40 41.99
#